data_850c6b68c8d9fc98813c61463b4349ae
#
_entry.id   850c6b68c8d9fc98813c61463b4349ae
#
_cell.length_a   1.000
_cell.length_b   1.000
_cell.length_c   1.000
_cell.angle_alpha   90.00
_cell.angle_beta   90.00
_cell.angle_gamma   90.00
#
_symmetry.space_group_name_H-M   'P 1'
#
loop_
_entity.id
_entity.type
_entity.pdbx_description
1 polymer ?
#
loop_
_entity_poly.entity_id
_entity_poly.type
_entity_poly.pdbx_seq_one_letter_code
_entity_poly.pdbx_strand_id
1 'polypeptide(L)'
;MAKTILIVEDDLEIQELLSFTVSRAGFESKPVNSSEEAIRSLDGSIPELIIADWMLPGMNGIDLARFIRSDDLLKDIPIIMLTALGEESSKLRSFEIGVDDYVTKPFSPNELIARIKAILRRTGVRRNKELDLAGIKLDLTSQKLFANGKEVKISPTEFKLLELFMKYPNRAFDRSQLLDRVWGRGVFLDDRTVDVHVLRLRKTLKPVGCDHLIETVRGVGYRLAA
;
A
#
# COMPACT_ATOMS: atom_id res chain seq x y z
N MET A 1 5.97 12.89 -3.97
CA MET A 1 4.52 12.72 -4.22
C MET A 1 3.78 12.94 -2.90
N ALA A 2 2.58 13.54 -2.92
CA ALA A 2 1.75 13.66 -1.74
C ALA A 2 1.33 12.24 -1.27
N LYS A 3 1.18 12.06 0.05
CA LYS A 3 0.71 10.78 0.61
C LYS A 3 -0.80 10.72 0.46
N THR A 4 -1.32 9.62 -0.07
CA THR A 4 -2.75 9.42 -0.32
C THR A 4 -3.43 8.79 0.90
N ILE A 5 -4.54 9.36 1.34
CA ILE A 5 -5.40 8.83 2.40
C ILE A 5 -6.73 8.40 1.78
N LEU A 6 -7.07 7.13 1.91
CA LEU A 6 -8.36 6.60 1.52
C LEU A 6 -9.38 6.91 2.61
N ILE A 7 -10.50 7.52 2.25
CA ILE A 7 -11.58 7.88 3.17
C ILE A 7 -12.81 7.06 2.77
N VAL A 8 -13.31 6.24 3.68
CA VAL A 8 -14.47 5.35 3.48
C VAL A 8 -15.59 5.82 4.42
N GLU A 9 -16.54 6.54 3.87
CA GLU A 9 -17.62 7.22 4.61
C GLU A 9 -18.81 7.37 3.68
N ASP A 10 -20.00 6.96 4.09
CA ASP A 10 -21.22 7.03 3.30
C ASP A 10 -21.98 8.36 3.49
N ASP A 11 -21.78 9.05 4.61
CA ASP A 11 -22.30 10.40 4.82
C ASP A 11 -21.44 11.41 4.05
N LEU A 12 -22.07 12.06 3.05
CA LEU A 12 -21.37 13.00 2.16
C LEU A 12 -20.84 14.24 2.90
N GLU A 13 -21.54 14.73 3.93
CA GLU A 13 -21.12 15.92 4.69
C GLU A 13 -19.85 15.60 5.51
N ILE A 14 -19.84 14.43 6.16
CA ILE A 14 -18.68 13.94 6.91
C ILE A 14 -17.53 13.64 5.96
N GLN A 15 -17.80 13.02 4.81
CA GLN A 15 -16.80 12.69 3.81
C GLN A 15 -16.12 13.96 3.24
N GLU A 16 -16.90 15.01 2.95
CA GLU A 16 -16.40 16.31 2.50
C GLU A 16 -15.55 16.99 3.59
N LEU A 17 -16.00 16.97 4.84
CA LEU A 17 -15.26 17.50 5.98
C LEU A 17 -13.92 16.80 6.15
N LEU A 18 -13.90 15.46 6.06
CA LEU A 18 -12.68 14.64 6.14
C LEU A 18 -11.73 14.97 4.99
N SER A 19 -12.26 15.01 3.76
CA SER A 19 -11.49 15.31 2.55
C SER A 19 -10.85 16.69 2.61
N PHE A 20 -11.61 17.71 3.02
CA PHE A 20 -11.11 19.05 3.22
C PHE A 20 -10.01 19.11 4.31
N THR A 21 -10.27 18.45 5.45
CA THR A 21 -9.34 18.41 6.59
C THR A 21 -8.00 17.78 6.21
N VAL A 22 -8.06 16.64 5.53
CA VAL A 22 -6.91 15.86 5.06
C VAL A 22 -6.10 16.63 4.01
N SER A 23 -6.80 17.22 3.01
CA SER A 23 -6.17 17.99 1.93
C SER A 23 -5.47 19.25 2.46
N ARG A 24 -6.10 19.93 3.42
CA ARG A 24 -5.52 21.11 4.07
C ARG A 24 -4.25 20.79 4.88
N ALA A 25 -4.09 19.56 5.32
CA ALA A 25 -2.89 19.09 6.02
C ALA A 25 -1.77 18.63 5.07
N GLY A 26 -1.96 18.74 3.74
CA GLY A 26 -0.96 18.41 2.72
C GLY A 26 -0.97 16.97 2.26
N PHE A 27 -2.06 16.22 2.52
CA PHE A 27 -2.28 14.87 2.01
C PHE A 27 -3.20 14.89 0.78
N GLU A 28 -3.14 13.87 -0.04
CA GLU A 28 -4.11 13.62 -1.09
C GLU A 28 -5.28 12.81 -0.52
N SER A 29 -6.50 13.27 -0.68
CA SER A 29 -7.70 12.55 -0.24
C SER A 29 -8.30 11.74 -1.38
N LYS A 30 -8.68 10.50 -1.11
CA LYS A 30 -9.41 9.61 -2.01
C LYS A 30 -10.68 9.14 -1.32
N PRO A 31 -11.80 9.88 -1.47
CA PRO A 31 -13.06 9.48 -0.86
C PRO A 31 -13.76 8.37 -1.65
N VAL A 32 -14.43 7.47 -0.93
CA VAL A 32 -15.31 6.42 -1.45
C VAL A 32 -16.49 6.23 -0.48
N ASN A 33 -17.64 5.74 -0.99
CA ASN A 33 -18.89 5.72 -0.23
C ASN A 33 -19.19 4.37 0.43
N SER A 34 -18.38 3.34 0.18
CA SER A 34 -18.62 2.00 0.73
C SER A 34 -17.33 1.19 0.85
N SER A 35 -17.36 0.14 1.67
CA SER A 35 -16.28 -0.82 1.81
C SER A 35 -15.97 -1.53 0.49
N GLU A 36 -16.98 -1.83 -0.32
CA GLU A 36 -16.82 -2.48 -1.61
C GLU A 36 -16.10 -1.57 -2.62
N GLU A 37 -16.37 -0.27 -2.60
CA GLU A 37 -15.62 0.71 -3.39
C GLU A 37 -14.18 0.84 -2.89
N ALA A 38 -14.00 0.84 -1.57
CA ALA A 38 -12.66 0.84 -0.98
C ALA A 38 -11.84 -0.35 -1.48
N ILE A 39 -12.37 -1.56 -1.41
CA ILE A 39 -11.71 -2.78 -1.90
C ILE A 39 -11.32 -2.64 -3.38
N ARG A 40 -12.26 -2.26 -4.24
CA ARG A 40 -11.96 -2.02 -5.68
C ARG A 40 -10.87 -0.97 -5.89
N SER A 41 -10.83 0.04 -5.02
CA SER A 41 -9.85 1.11 -5.11
C SER A 41 -8.44 0.69 -4.69
N LEU A 42 -8.33 -0.32 -3.79
CA LEU A 42 -7.07 -0.86 -3.29
C LEU A 42 -6.34 -1.73 -4.31
N ASP A 43 -7.06 -2.32 -5.27
CA ASP A 43 -6.44 -3.10 -6.34
C ASP A 43 -5.47 -2.27 -7.21
N GLY A 44 -5.62 -0.95 -7.30
CA GLY A 44 -4.84 -0.10 -8.20
C GLY A 44 -3.82 0.82 -7.54
N SER A 45 -4.07 1.25 -6.31
CA SER A 45 -3.11 2.06 -5.57
C SER A 45 -3.28 1.83 -4.07
N ILE A 46 -2.18 1.50 -3.42
CA ILE A 46 -2.15 1.29 -1.97
C ILE A 46 -2.02 2.66 -1.30
N PRO A 47 -3.02 3.11 -0.51
CA PRO A 47 -2.93 4.36 0.23
C PRO A 47 -1.94 4.24 1.39
N GLU A 48 -1.46 5.37 1.88
CA GLU A 48 -0.61 5.41 3.06
C GLU A 48 -1.36 5.21 4.36
N LEU A 49 -2.68 5.47 4.37
CA LEU A 49 -3.56 5.29 5.52
C LEU A 49 -5.01 5.19 5.04
N ILE A 50 -5.83 4.46 5.77
CA ILE A 50 -7.28 4.38 5.57
C ILE A 50 -7.98 5.01 6.77
N ILE A 51 -8.96 5.87 6.51
CA ILE A 51 -9.95 6.32 7.49
C ILE A 51 -11.25 5.65 7.09
N ALA A 52 -11.87 4.88 7.96
CA ALA A 52 -13.11 4.17 7.66
C ALA A 52 -14.15 4.39 8.75
N ASP A 53 -15.39 4.68 8.36
CA ASP A 53 -16.49 4.63 9.30
C ASP A 53 -16.75 3.19 9.74
N TRP A 54 -17.09 3.05 10.99
CA TRP A 54 -17.54 1.79 11.56
C TRP A 54 -18.84 1.30 10.92
N MET A 55 -19.82 2.22 10.80
CA MET A 55 -21.18 1.93 10.37
C MET A 55 -21.38 2.25 8.90
N LEU A 56 -20.83 1.42 8.01
CA LEU A 56 -21.07 1.52 6.58
C LEU A 56 -22.22 0.60 6.15
N PRO A 57 -23.00 0.98 5.14
CA PRO A 57 -24.02 0.11 4.56
C PRO A 57 -23.37 -1.08 3.84
N GLY A 58 -23.98 -2.26 3.93
CA GLY A 58 -23.44 -3.49 3.35
C GLY A 58 -22.30 -4.06 4.19
N MET A 59 -21.10 -4.06 3.66
CA MET A 59 -19.91 -4.45 4.42
C MET A 59 -19.50 -3.33 5.37
N ASN A 60 -19.57 -3.56 6.68
CA ASN A 60 -19.20 -2.57 7.68
C ASN A 60 -17.66 -2.34 7.75
N GLY A 61 -17.24 -1.26 8.42
CA GLY A 61 -15.82 -0.89 8.49
C GLY A 61 -14.94 -1.93 9.18
N ILE A 62 -15.49 -2.72 10.10
CA ILE A 62 -14.76 -3.81 10.77
C ILE A 62 -14.49 -4.96 9.80
N ASP A 63 -15.45 -5.33 8.98
CA ASP A 63 -15.27 -6.39 8.00
C ASP A 63 -14.30 -5.94 6.90
N LEU A 64 -14.31 -4.66 6.53
CA LEU A 64 -13.28 -4.06 5.68
C LEU A 64 -11.89 -4.17 6.32
N ALA A 65 -11.75 -3.85 7.61
CA ALA A 65 -10.48 -3.96 8.32
C ALA A 65 -9.99 -5.41 8.36
N ARG A 66 -10.87 -6.40 8.62
CA ARG A 66 -10.53 -7.83 8.56
C ARG A 66 -10.05 -8.24 7.17
N PHE A 67 -10.76 -7.82 6.13
CA PHE A 67 -10.36 -8.06 4.75
C PHE A 67 -8.94 -7.53 4.48
N ILE A 68 -8.68 -6.28 4.86
CA ILE A 68 -7.35 -5.66 4.68
C ILE A 68 -6.28 -6.42 5.46
N ARG A 69 -6.55 -6.85 6.70
CA ARG A 69 -5.58 -7.61 7.51
C ARG A 69 -5.34 -9.03 7.03
N SER A 70 -6.29 -9.62 6.31
CA SER A 70 -6.16 -10.98 5.72
C SER A 70 -5.35 -10.98 4.40
N ASP A 71 -5.19 -9.85 3.74
CA ASP A 71 -4.43 -9.74 2.50
C ASP A 71 -2.97 -9.36 2.78
N ASP A 72 -2.03 -10.17 2.33
CA ASP A 72 -0.58 -9.94 2.54
C ASP A 72 -0.05 -8.63 1.97
N LEU A 73 -0.72 -8.03 0.97
CA LEU A 73 -0.34 -6.75 0.38
C LEU A 73 -0.89 -5.56 1.15
N LEU A 74 -2.02 -5.75 1.81
CA LEU A 74 -2.80 -4.67 2.42
C LEU A 74 -2.65 -4.64 3.95
N LYS A 75 -2.24 -5.76 4.57
CA LYS A 75 -2.22 -5.93 6.04
C LYS A 75 -1.42 -4.87 6.80
N ASP A 76 -0.43 -4.25 6.16
CA ASP A 76 0.41 -3.22 6.77
C ASP A 76 -0.10 -1.79 6.55
N ILE A 77 -1.25 -1.61 5.87
CA ILE A 77 -1.87 -0.30 5.71
C ILE A 77 -2.47 0.11 7.07
N PRO A 78 -2.07 1.24 7.65
CA PRO A 78 -2.68 1.70 8.89
C PRO A 78 -4.13 2.12 8.68
N ILE A 79 -4.98 1.77 9.67
CA ILE A 79 -6.41 2.04 9.66
C ILE A 79 -6.79 2.87 10.87
N ILE A 80 -7.44 4.01 10.67
CA ILE A 80 -8.16 4.78 11.69
C ILE A 80 -9.64 4.50 11.50
N MET A 81 -10.29 4.03 12.57
CA MET A 81 -11.74 3.80 12.56
C MET A 81 -12.48 4.99 13.14
N LEU A 82 -13.51 5.47 12.46
CA LEU A 82 -14.44 6.46 12.98
C LEU A 82 -15.59 5.72 13.70
N THR A 83 -15.91 6.10 14.92
CA THR A 83 -16.94 5.42 15.75
C THR A 83 -17.91 6.43 16.33
N ALA A 84 -19.16 6.03 16.57
CA ALA A 84 -20.11 6.84 17.32
C ALA A 84 -19.77 6.87 18.83
N LEU A 85 -20.19 7.93 19.51
CA LEU A 85 -20.05 8.05 20.97
C LEU A 85 -20.90 6.96 21.66
N GLY A 86 -20.32 6.13 22.55
CA GLY A 86 -21.05 5.12 23.33
C GLY A 86 -20.77 3.66 22.95
N GLU A 87 -19.99 3.39 21.90
CA GLU A 87 -19.67 2.01 21.46
C GLU A 87 -18.39 1.45 22.11
N GLU A 88 -18.24 1.60 23.44
CA GLU A 88 -17.01 1.12 24.12
C GLU A 88 -16.80 -0.40 24.08
N SER A 89 -17.87 -1.19 24.05
CA SER A 89 -17.78 -2.65 23.86
C SER A 89 -17.26 -3.03 22.48
N SER A 90 -17.47 -2.19 21.50
CA SER A 90 -16.99 -2.34 20.12
C SER A 90 -15.50 -2.03 19.98
N LYS A 91 -14.97 -1.12 20.81
CA LYS A 91 -13.52 -0.76 20.82
C LYS A 91 -12.63 -1.94 21.22
N LEU A 92 -13.03 -2.77 22.20
CA LEU A 92 -12.26 -3.94 22.62
C LEU A 92 -12.16 -5.01 21.52
N ARG A 93 -13.25 -5.26 20.78
CA ARG A 93 -13.28 -6.22 19.68
C ARG A 93 -12.42 -5.80 18.48
N SER A 94 -12.23 -4.54 18.28
CA SER A 94 -11.53 -4.00 17.11
C SER A 94 -10.01 -3.91 17.33
N PHE A 95 -9.51 -3.81 18.56
CA PHE A 95 -8.08 -4.01 18.83
C PHE A 95 -7.61 -5.42 18.48
N GLU A 96 -8.46 -6.44 18.65
CA GLU A 96 -8.17 -7.82 18.22
C GLU A 96 -8.09 -7.96 16.70
N ILE A 97 -8.70 -7.05 15.93
CA ILE A 97 -8.71 -7.06 14.46
C ILE A 97 -7.51 -6.31 13.87
N GLY A 98 -6.77 -5.57 14.71
CA GLY A 98 -5.56 -4.86 14.28
C GLY A 98 -5.80 -3.48 13.67
N VAL A 99 -6.85 -2.76 14.11
CA VAL A 99 -7.03 -1.32 13.82
C VAL A 99 -5.97 -0.53 14.61
N ASP A 100 -5.37 0.48 13.97
CA ASP A 100 -4.23 1.22 14.54
C ASP A 100 -4.66 2.34 15.49
N ASP A 101 -5.85 2.94 15.28
CA ASP A 101 -6.42 3.98 16.15
C ASP A 101 -7.93 4.16 15.91
N TYR A 102 -8.58 4.86 16.84
CA TYR A 102 -10.00 5.22 16.81
C TYR A 102 -10.19 6.71 17.01
N VAL A 103 -11.21 7.24 16.34
CA VAL A 103 -11.68 8.61 16.51
C VAL A 103 -13.19 8.59 16.68
N THR A 104 -13.68 9.13 17.79
CA THR A 104 -15.12 9.21 18.06
C THR A 104 -15.75 10.41 17.36
N LYS A 105 -16.90 10.20 16.73
CA LYS A 105 -17.73 11.27 16.19
C LYS A 105 -18.58 11.90 17.32
N PRO A 106 -18.69 13.25 17.42
CA PRO A 106 -18.00 14.26 16.60
C PRO A 106 -16.52 14.41 16.97
N PHE A 107 -15.67 14.63 15.99
CA PHE A 107 -14.22 14.73 16.16
C PHE A 107 -13.68 16.15 15.86
N SER A 108 -12.57 16.49 16.50
CA SER A 108 -11.83 17.68 16.16
C SER A 108 -10.95 17.45 14.92
N PRO A 109 -11.02 18.30 13.86
CA PRO A 109 -10.12 18.22 12.73
C PRO A 109 -8.63 18.19 13.12
N ASN A 110 -8.25 19.00 14.13
CA ASN A 110 -6.86 19.05 14.59
C ASN A 110 -6.44 17.74 15.28
N GLU A 111 -7.34 17.11 16.05
CA GLU A 111 -7.08 15.81 16.66
C GLU A 111 -6.88 14.73 15.61
N LEU A 112 -7.77 14.64 14.62
CA LEU A 112 -7.67 13.69 13.53
C LEU A 112 -6.32 13.81 12.81
N ILE A 113 -5.92 15.03 12.43
CA ILE A 113 -4.63 15.27 11.76
C ILE A 113 -3.44 14.91 12.66
N ALA A 114 -3.50 15.17 13.95
CA ALA A 114 -2.44 14.79 14.89
C ALA A 114 -2.28 13.25 14.94
N ARG A 115 -3.40 12.49 14.97
CA ARG A 115 -3.42 11.03 14.96
C ARG A 115 -2.89 10.46 13.63
N ILE A 116 -3.35 10.98 12.49
CA ILE A 116 -2.84 10.62 11.16
C ILE A 116 -1.32 10.79 11.12
N LYS A 117 -0.81 11.96 11.51
CA LYS A 117 0.64 12.24 11.52
C LYS A 117 1.40 11.32 12.46
N ALA A 118 0.86 11.00 13.64
CA ALA A 118 1.48 10.10 14.61
C ALA A 118 1.59 8.67 14.06
N ILE A 119 0.52 8.16 13.42
CA ILE A 119 0.50 6.84 12.80
C ILE A 119 1.47 6.79 11.62
N LEU A 120 1.38 7.75 10.70
CA LEU A 120 2.26 7.80 9.53
C LEU A 120 3.75 7.96 9.89
N ARG A 121 4.05 8.57 11.03
CA ARG A 121 5.43 8.62 11.55
C ARG A 121 5.87 7.24 12.05
N ARG A 122 5.02 6.51 12.79
CA ARG A 122 5.33 5.16 13.29
C ARG A 122 5.48 4.14 12.16
N THR A 123 4.59 4.17 11.20
CA THR A 123 4.63 3.29 10.02
C THR A 123 5.71 3.69 9.03
N GLY A 124 6.02 4.98 8.89
CA GLY A 124 7.12 5.49 8.06
C GLY A 124 8.50 5.08 8.57
N VAL A 125 8.66 4.90 9.89
CA VAL A 125 9.88 4.33 10.49
C VAL A 125 9.97 2.82 10.26
N ARG A 126 8.84 2.11 10.15
CA ARG A 126 8.77 0.68 9.82
C ARG A 126 8.87 0.40 8.30
N ARG A 127 8.52 1.34 7.44
CA ARG A 127 8.86 1.23 6.00
C ARG A 127 10.37 1.40 5.90
N ASN A 128 11.08 0.29 5.94
CA ASN A 128 12.51 0.25 5.78
C ASN A 128 12.91 1.18 4.63
N LYS A 129 13.76 2.17 4.94
CA LYS A 129 14.38 3.01 3.89
C LYS A 129 15.23 2.15 2.95
N GLU A 130 15.47 0.92 3.34
CA GLU A 130 16.26 -0.07 2.63
C GLU A 130 15.50 -1.41 2.63
N LEU A 131 15.49 -2.08 1.50
CA LEU A 131 15.09 -3.48 1.38
C LEU A 131 16.37 -4.29 1.19
N ASP A 132 16.55 -5.32 1.99
CA ASP A 132 17.72 -6.20 1.91
C ASP A 132 17.25 -7.65 1.89
N LEU A 133 17.56 -8.36 0.80
CA LEU A 133 17.10 -9.73 0.59
C LEU A 133 18.01 -10.46 -0.40
N ALA A 134 18.47 -11.66 -0.03
CA ALA A 134 19.23 -12.55 -0.89
C ALA A 134 20.43 -11.89 -1.59
N GLY A 135 21.14 -10.99 -0.89
CA GLY A 135 22.30 -10.26 -1.44
C GLY A 135 21.94 -9.04 -2.30
N ILE A 136 20.66 -8.72 -2.45
CA ILE A 136 20.16 -7.51 -3.11
C ILE A 136 19.72 -6.52 -2.05
N LYS A 137 20.23 -5.28 -2.11
CA LYS A 137 19.85 -4.17 -1.25
C LYS A 137 19.36 -3.00 -2.09
N LEU A 138 18.13 -2.54 -1.84
CA LEU A 138 17.57 -1.32 -2.41
C LEU A 138 17.55 -0.22 -1.36
N ASP A 139 18.19 0.91 -1.63
CA ASP A 139 17.98 2.15 -0.91
C ASP A 139 16.82 2.91 -1.57
N LEU A 140 15.68 2.91 -0.90
CA LEU A 140 14.45 3.54 -1.40
C LEU A 140 14.51 5.08 -1.34
N THR A 141 15.42 5.64 -0.53
CA THR A 141 15.59 7.09 -0.39
C THR A 141 16.41 7.64 -1.56
N SER A 142 17.57 7.02 -1.83
CA SER A 142 18.46 7.41 -2.91
C SER A 142 18.14 6.76 -4.25
N GLN A 143 17.19 5.81 -4.28
CA GLN A 143 16.83 4.97 -5.43
C GLN A 143 18.04 4.21 -6.02
N LYS A 144 18.90 3.69 -5.14
CA LYS A 144 20.09 2.94 -5.50
C LYS A 144 19.91 1.45 -5.26
N LEU A 145 20.46 0.67 -6.19
CA LEU A 145 20.58 -0.80 -6.09
C LEU A 145 22.01 -1.17 -5.75
N PHE A 146 22.16 -2.01 -4.74
CA PHE A 146 23.40 -2.71 -4.45
C PHE A 146 23.16 -4.22 -4.53
N ALA A 147 24.05 -4.95 -5.15
CA ALA A 147 24.00 -6.40 -5.19
C ALA A 147 25.39 -6.96 -4.91
N ASN A 148 25.47 -7.90 -3.95
CA ASN A 148 26.72 -8.45 -3.46
C ASN A 148 27.76 -7.36 -3.12
N GLY A 149 27.32 -6.26 -2.48
CA GLY A 149 28.14 -5.13 -2.06
C GLY A 149 28.57 -4.16 -3.15
N LYS A 150 28.13 -4.35 -4.41
CA LYS A 150 28.45 -3.47 -5.54
C LYS A 150 27.24 -2.64 -5.93
N GLU A 151 27.43 -1.33 -6.17
CA GLU A 151 26.40 -0.48 -6.75
C GLU A 151 26.13 -0.90 -8.20
N VAL A 152 24.84 -1.09 -8.54
CA VAL A 152 24.39 -1.53 -9.85
C VAL A 152 23.46 -0.46 -10.42
N LYS A 153 23.76 0.00 -11.63
CA LYS A 153 22.88 0.96 -12.33
C LYS A 153 21.59 0.27 -12.74
N ILE A 154 20.46 0.86 -12.38
CA ILE A 154 19.12 0.35 -12.68
C ILE A 154 18.25 1.49 -13.20
N SER A 155 17.32 1.22 -14.12
CA SER A 155 16.35 2.23 -14.54
C SER A 155 15.25 2.42 -13.52
N PRO A 156 14.54 3.56 -13.52
CA PRO A 156 13.46 3.81 -12.57
C PRO A 156 12.35 2.76 -12.61
N THR A 157 12.03 2.22 -13.79
CA THR A 157 10.98 1.21 -13.96
C THR A 157 11.42 -0.15 -13.40
N GLU A 158 12.63 -0.60 -13.74
CA GLU A 158 13.18 -1.84 -13.18
C GLU A 158 13.40 -1.72 -11.65
N PHE A 159 13.73 -0.51 -11.15
CA PHE A 159 13.82 -0.26 -9.71
C PHE A 159 12.47 -0.49 -9.01
N LYS A 160 11.39 0.10 -9.53
CA LYS A 160 10.03 -0.09 -9.00
C LYS A 160 9.59 -1.55 -9.06
N LEU A 161 9.92 -2.24 -10.16
CA LEU A 161 9.59 -3.65 -10.33
C LEU A 161 10.33 -4.52 -9.29
N LEU A 162 11.63 -4.26 -9.08
CA LEU A 162 12.42 -4.96 -8.08
C LEU A 162 11.98 -4.62 -6.65
N GLU A 163 11.65 -3.36 -6.38
CA GLU A 163 11.06 -2.92 -5.11
C GLU A 163 9.77 -3.68 -4.78
N LEU A 164 8.87 -3.82 -5.76
CA LEU A 164 7.64 -4.58 -5.60
C LEU A 164 7.93 -6.05 -5.26
N PHE A 165 8.82 -6.68 -6.00
CA PHE A 165 9.21 -8.06 -5.76
C PHE A 165 9.88 -8.26 -4.39
N MET A 166 10.76 -7.35 -3.96
CA MET A 166 11.44 -7.43 -2.67
C MET A 166 10.52 -7.14 -1.48
N LYS A 167 9.46 -6.36 -1.67
CA LYS A 167 8.42 -6.17 -0.65
C LYS A 167 7.58 -7.43 -0.43
N TYR A 168 7.47 -8.28 -1.44
CA TYR A 168 6.62 -9.47 -1.42
C TYR A 168 7.39 -10.69 -1.96
N PRO A 169 8.43 -11.14 -1.25
CA PRO A 169 9.23 -12.27 -1.68
C PRO A 169 8.38 -13.54 -1.78
N ASN A 170 8.74 -14.39 -2.75
CA ASN A 170 8.06 -15.66 -3.07
C ASN A 170 6.61 -15.54 -3.59
N ARG A 171 6.03 -14.32 -3.63
CA ARG A 171 4.72 -14.11 -4.21
C ARG A 171 4.81 -14.00 -5.73
N ALA A 172 3.99 -14.80 -6.42
CA ALA A 172 3.82 -14.66 -7.87
C ALA A 172 2.81 -13.54 -8.18
N PHE A 173 3.19 -12.68 -9.10
CA PHE A 173 2.32 -11.63 -9.65
C PHE A 173 2.03 -11.96 -11.11
N ASP A 174 0.78 -11.82 -11.53
CA ASP A 174 0.45 -11.83 -12.94
C ASP A 174 0.86 -10.52 -13.64
N ARG A 175 0.81 -10.52 -14.98
CA ARG A 175 1.27 -9.37 -15.78
C ARG A 175 0.42 -8.12 -15.55
N SER A 176 -0.89 -8.28 -15.45
CA SER A 176 -1.83 -7.19 -15.16
C SER A 176 -1.53 -6.54 -13.82
N GLN A 177 -1.33 -7.35 -12.78
CA GLN A 177 -0.97 -6.86 -11.44
C GLN A 177 0.36 -6.10 -11.44
N LEU A 178 1.37 -6.59 -12.19
CA LEU A 178 2.65 -5.90 -12.32
C LEU A 178 2.51 -4.60 -13.09
N LEU A 179 1.72 -4.59 -14.16
CA LEU A 179 1.46 -3.40 -14.96
C LEU A 179 0.82 -2.30 -14.10
N ASP A 180 -0.29 -2.63 -13.44
CA ASP A 180 -1.04 -1.68 -12.59
C ASP A 180 -0.18 -1.09 -11.46
N ARG A 181 0.65 -1.92 -10.81
CA ARG A 181 1.43 -1.52 -9.63
C ARG A 181 2.70 -0.75 -9.96
N VAL A 182 3.32 -1.01 -11.10
CA VAL A 182 4.59 -0.38 -11.50
C VAL A 182 4.38 0.83 -12.38
N TRP A 183 3.39 0.78 -13.30
CA TRP A 183 3.10 1.87 -14.25
C TRP A 183 1.86 2.67 -13.87
N GLY A 184 0.98 2.13 -13.04
CA GLY A 184 -0.26 2.77 -12.62
C GLY A 184 -1.46 2.35 -13.47
N ARG A 185 -2.65 2.38 -12.89
CA ARG A 185 -3.91 2.12 -13.59
C ARG A 185 -4.18 3.21 -14.63
N GLY A 186 -4.79 2.80 -15.75
CA GLY A 186 -5.17 3.71 -16.85
C GLY A 186 -4.06 3.95 -17.86
N VAL A 187 -2.90 3.32 -17.69
CA VAL A 187 -1.85 3.29 -18.72
C VAL A 187 -2.18 2.15 -19.67
N PHE A 188 -2.63 2.48 -20.87
CA PHE A 188 -2.90 1.51 -21.94
C PHE A 188 -1.59 0.95 -22.51
N LEU A 189 -0.96 0.03 -21.79
CA LEU A 189 0.22 -0.72 -22.23
C LEU A 189 -0.15 -2.19 -22.39
N ASP A 190 0.49 -2.85 -23.36
CA ASP A 190 0.38 -4.29 -23.54
C ASP A 190 1.08 -5.01 -22.36
N ASP A 191 0.48 -6.08 -21.86
CA ASP A 191 1.04 -6.96 -20.82
C ASP A 191 2.45 -7.45 -21.15
N ARG A 192 2.81 -7.54 -22.44
CA ARG A 192 4.17 -7.85 -22.92
C ARG A 192 5.21 -6.80 -22.51
N THR A 193 4.78 -5.58 -22.17
CA THR A 193 5.68 -4.56 -21.63
C THR A 193 6.37 -5.06 -20.35
N VAL A 194 5.65 -5.79 -19.52
CA VAL A 194 6.18 -6.40 -18.29
C VAL A 194 7.32 -7.38 -18.63
N ASP A 195 7.14 -8.23 -19.64
CA ASP A 195 8.13 -9.24 -20.03
C ASP A 195 9.45 -8.58 -20.45
N VAL A 196 9.37 -7.46 -21.17
CA VAL A 196 10.55 -6.69 -21.58
C VAL A 196 11.31 -6.13 -20.39
N HIS A 197 10.60 -5.57 -19.40
CA HIS A 197 11.23 -4.99 -18.21
C HIS A 197 11.77 -6.07 -17.26
N VAL A 198 11.10 -7.22 -17.14
CA VAL A 198 11.63 -8.38 -16.40
C VAL A 198 12.92 -8.88 -17.07
N LEU A 199 12.96 -8.97 -18.41
CA LEU A 199 14.19 -9.36 -19.13
C LEU A 199 15.33 -8.36 -18.90
N ARG A 200 15.04 -7.05 -18.90
CA ARG A 200 16.02 -5.99 -18.62
C ARG A 200 16.52 -6.09 -17.17
N LEU A 201 15.61 -6.29 -16.21
CA LEU A 201 15.96 -6.47 -14.80
C LEU A 201 16.91 -7.68 -14.62
N ARG A 202 16.60 -8.82 -15.22
CA ARG A 202 17.50 -9.99 -15.22
C ARG A 202 18.87 -9.66 -15.82
N LYS A 203 18.92 -8.95 -16.95
CA LYS A 203 20.19 -8.51 -17.55
C LYS A 203 20.99 -7.60 -16.63
N THR A 204 20.33 -6.72 -15.89
CA THR A 204 20.96 -5.82 -14.89
C THR A 204 21.52 -6.61 -13.71
N LEU A 205 20.83 -7.65 -13.26
CA LEU A 205 21.25 -8.47 -12.11
C LEU A 205 22.27 -9.58 -12.48
N LYS A 206 22.37 -9.97 -13.76
CA LYS A 206 23.24 -11.05 -14.21
C LYS A 206 24.72 -10.85 -13.89
N PRO A 207 25.33 -9.65 -14.10
CA PRO A 207 26.75 -9.44 -13.80
C PRO A 207 27.11 -9.61 -12.32
N VAL A 208 26.11 -9.54 -11.43
CA VAL A 208 26.26 -9.71 -9.98
C VAL A 208 25.70 -11.04 -9.48
N GLY A 209 25.31 -11.95 -10.40
CA GLY A 209 24.89 -13.31 -10.07
C GLY A 209 23.50 -13.41 -9.43
N CYS A 210 22.66 -12.37 -9.50
CA CYS A 210 21.36 -12.31 -8.82
C CYS A 210 20.17 -12.46 -9.78
N ASP A 211 20.39 -12.70 -11.08
CA ASP A 211 19.33 -12.81 -12.09
C ASP A 211 18.41 -14.02 -11.90
N HIS A 212 18.92 -15.09 -11.31
CA HIS A 212 18.16 -16.32 -11.00
C HIS A 212 17.06 -16.09 -9.96
N LEU A 213 17.19 -15.03 -9.12
CA LEU A 213 16.17 -14.70 -8.11
C LEU A 213 14.85 -14.24 -8.73
N ILE A 214 14.88 -13.72 -9.96
CA ILE A 214 13.64 -13.35 -10.67
C ILE A 214 13.17 -14.55 -11.48
N GLU A 215 12.19 -15.27 -10.94
CA GLU A 215 11.64 -16.49 -11.55
C GLU A 215 10.40 -16.21 -12.41
N THR A 216 10.23 -17.05 -13.43
CA THR A 216 8.97 -17.13 -14.19
C THR A 216 8.11 -18.25 -13.61
N VAL A 217 6.91 -17.91 -13.14
CA VAL A 217 5.91 -18.88 -12.69
C VAL A 217 5.01 -19.18 -13.89
N ARG A 218 5.15 -20.39 -14.46
CA ARG A 218 4.40 -20.80 -15.66
C ARG A 218 2.89 -20.70 -15.42
N GLY A 219 2.19 -20.09 -16.38
CA GLY A 219 0.73 -19.90 -16.32
C GLY A 219 0.27 -18.77 -15.39
N VAL A 220 1.20 -18.13 -14.63
CA VAL A 220 0.88 -17.02 -13.71
C VAL A 220 1.62 -15.75 -14.15
N GLY A 221 2.94 -15.70 -13.99
CA GLY A 221 3.71 -14.49 -14.25
C GLY A 221 5.11 -14.56 -13.65
N TYR A 222 5.44 -13.66 -12.72
CA TYR A 222 6.80 -13.52 -12.18
C TYR A 222 6.81 -13.39 -10.66
N ARG A 223 7.91 -13.82 -10.03
CA ARG A 223 8.19 -13.63 -8.61
C ARG A 223 9.68 -13.40 -8.36
N LEU A 224 10.03 -12.90 -7.18
CA LEU A 224 11.37 -12.99 -6.63
C LEU A 224 11.39 -14.17 -5.65
N ALA A 225 12.24 -15.14 -5.92
CA ALA A 225 12.46 -16.30 -5.05
C ALA A 225 13.64 -16.00 -4.11
N ALA A 226 13.39 -16.05 -2.82
CA ALA A 226 14.39 -15.82 -1.77
C ALA A 226 14.09 -16.66 -0.53
#